data_c71157e7c3fb35c60b9d994fd17ffd76
#
_entry.id   c71157e7c3fb35c60b9d994fd17ffd76
#
_cell.length_a   1.000
_cell.length_b   1.000
_cell.length_c   1.000
_cell.angle_alpha   90.00
_cell.angle_beta   90.00
_cell.angle_gamma   90.00
#
_symmetry.space_group_name_H-M   'P 1'
#
loop_
_entity.id
_entity.type
_entity.pdbx_description
1 polymer ?
#
loop_
_entity_poly.entity_id
_entity_poly.type
_entity_poly.pdbx_seq_one_letter_code
_entity_poly.pdbx_strand_id
1 'polypeptide(L)'
;MLNALYHFATPWAKATKRQINVNRMLGVAANALYPIYCAWSPLPKQRTTQGERMVVSLTTFPLRIGKVHLTIQSILRQSRPADRILLWLSKEEFPEEAQLPANLLRLKEKGLDIRFCDNIRSFKKVFYTAQEFENDVIVTADDDALYPENWLEGLWDTHEKYPGCVCCYRAHEITFEGGRVAPYQELSLIHI
;
A
#
# COMPACT_ATOMS: atom_id res chain seq x y z
N MET A 1 4.01 16.27 -0.20
CA MET A 1 4.41 16.26 1.23
C MET A 1 5.15 14.97 1.59
N LEU A 2 4.58 13.79 1.36
CA LEU A 2 5.21 12.51 1.73
C LEU A 2 6.51 12.26 0.96
N ASN A 3 6.61 12.60 -0.33
CA ASN A 3 7.84 12.47 -1.12
C ASN A 3 9.02 13.20 -0.46
N ALA A 4 8.83 14.45 -0.03
CA ALA A 4 9.91 15.21 0.61
C ALA A 4 10.37 14.56 1.92
N LEU A 5 9.44 14.08 2.75
CA LEU A 5 9.77 13.35 3.98
C LEU A 5 10.46 12.02 3.69
N TYR A 6 9.99 11.31 2.67
CA TYR A 6 10.57 10.02 2.26
C TYR A 6 12.01 10.17 1.78
N HIS A 7 12.27 11.12 0.86
CA HIS A 7 13.63 11.39 0.37
C HIS A 7 14.60 11.82 1.48
N PHE A 8 14.11 12.54 2.48
CA PHE A 8 14.93 12.92 3.63
C PHE A 8 15.18 11.76 4.59
N ALA A 9 14.23 10.83 4.69
CA ALA A 9 14.26 9.71 5.63
C ALA A 9 15.02 8.47 5.12
N THR A 10 15.16 8.30 3.79
CA THR A 10 15.71 7.08 3.20
C THR A 10 17.19 7.24 2.89
N PRO A 11 18.11 6.65 3.67
CA PRO A 11 19.53 6.70 3.37
C PRO A 11 19.86 5.72 2.24
N TRP A 12 20.69 6.14 1.31
CA TRP A 12 21.20 5.37 0.16
C TRP A 12 22.24 4.31 0.54
N ALA A 13 22.59 4.17 1.82
CA ALA A 13 23.59 3.23 2.33
C ALA A 13 23.17 2.69 3.71
N LYS A 14 23.92 1.72 4.25
CA LYS A 14 23.65 1.11 5.57
C LYS A 14 23.37 2.19 6.63
N ALA A 15 22.14 2.23 7.11
CA ALA A 15 21.67 3.24 8.05
C ALA A 15 22.43 3.17 9.39
N THR A 16 22.95 4.29 9.84
CA THR A 16 23.53 4.42 11.19
C THR A 16 22.42 4.44 12.26
N LYS A 17 22.73 4.11 13.52
CA LYS A 17 21.76 4.22 14.64
C LYS A 17 21.09 5.60 14.72
N ARG A 18 21.84 6.67 14.42
CA ARG A 18 21.33 8.04 14.40
C ARG A 18 20.27 8.22 13.28
N GLN A 19 20.52 7.69 12.08
CA GLN A 19 19.58 7.75 10.97
C GLN A 19 18.30 6.96 11.27
N ILE A 20 18.44 5.77 11.88
CA ILE A 20 17.27 4.97 12.30
C ILE A 20 16.39 5.77 13.28
N ASN A 21 16.97 6.47 14.25
CA ASN A 21 16.22 7.29 15.20
C ASN A 21 15.56 8.50 14.52
N VAL A 22 16.26 9.18 13.61
CA VAL A 22 15.67 10.28 12.81
C VAL A 22 14.51 9.77 11.98
N ASN A 23 14.65 8.63 11.32
CA ASN A 23 13.57 8.03 10.52
C ASN A 23 12.36 7.66 11.37
N ARG A 24 12.58 7.15 12.60
CA ARG A 24 11.48 6.89 13.55
C ARG A 24 10.76 8.18 13.96
N MET A 25 11.50 9.24 14.26
CA MET A 25 10.92 10.55 14.60
C MET A 25 10.12 11.13 13.42
N LEU A 26 10.66 11.06 12.20
CA LEU A 26 9.98 11.50 10.99
C LEU A 26 8.71 10.67 10.72
N GLY A 27 8.76 9.35 10.93
CA GLY A 27 7.61 8.47 10.84
C GLY A 27 6.51 8.84 11.85
N VAL A 28 6.88 9.12 13.12
CA VAL A 28 5.94 9.59 14.14
C VAL A 28 5.34 10.94 13.75
N ALA A 29 6.16 11.89 13.30
CA ALA A 29 5.69 13.20 12.85
C ALA A 29 4.76 13.08 11.62
N ALA A 30 5.11 12.24 10.64
CA ALA A 30 4.27 11.98 9.49
C ALA A 30 2.91 11.42 9.89
N ASN A 31 2.87 10.42 10.77
CA ASN A 31 1.63 9.83 11.26
C ASN A 31 0.76 10.84 12.05
N ALA A 32 1.36 11.77 12.78
CA ALA A 32 0.65 12.81 13.52
C ALA A 32 0.12 13.94 12.60
N LEU A 33 0.89 14.33 11.59
CA LEU A 33 0.57 15.47 10.72
C LEU A 33 -0.26 15.07 9.49
N TYR A 34 -0.16 13.82 9.03
CA TYR A 34 -0.84 13.38 7.83
C TYR A 34 -2.37 13.44 7.92
N PRO A 35 -3.03 13.11 9.04
CA PRO A 35 -4.48 13.31 9.18
C PRO A 35 -4.90 14.78 9.03
N ILE A 36 -4.09 15.70 9.57
CA ILE A 36 -4.31 17.16 9.45
C ILE A 36 -4.17 17.57 7.98
N TYR A 37 -3.10 17.15 7.32
CA TYR A 37 -2.91 17.38 5.89
C TYR A 37 -4.08 16.84 5.05
N CYS A 38 -4.57 15.65 5.35
CA CYS A 38 -5.70 15.05 4.66
C CYS A 38 -7.01 15.84 4.85
N ALA A 39 -7.20 16.47 6.00
CA ALA A 39 -8.38 17.29 6.28
C ALA A 39 -8.38 18.62 5.50
N TRP A 40 -7.20 19.17 5.24
CA TRP A 40 -7.06 20.49 4.57
C TRP A 40 -6.80 20.38 3.06
N SER A 41 -6.25 19.27 2.60
CA SER A 41 -5.90 19.05 1.20
C SER A 41 -6.96 18.21 0.50
N PRO A 42 -7.69 18.75 -0.49
CA PRO A 42 -8.67 17.97 -1.23
C PRO A 42 -7.99 16.83 -1.99
N LEU A 43 -8.73 15.72 -2.16
CA LEU A 43 -8.27 14.63 -3.00
C LEU A 43 -8.28 15.05 -4.48
N PRO A 44 -7.27 14.67 -5.27
CA PRO A 44 -7.28 14.91 -6.70
C PRO A 44 -8.47 14.18 -7.34
N LYS A 45 -8.95 14.71 -8.46
CA LYS A 45 -9.95 14.00 -9.26
C LYS A 45 -9.31 12.73 -9.82
N GLN A 46 -10.02 11.62 -9.69
CA GLN A 46 -9.63 10.36 -10.32
C GLN A 46 -9.50 10.57 -11.84
N ARG A 47 -8.43 10.07 -12.40
CA ARG A 47 -8.17 10.06 -13.84
C ARG A 47 -8.13 8.62 -14.29
N THR A 48 -8.86 8.29 -15.33
CA THR A 48 -8.75 6.99 -15.99
C THR A 48 -7.53 7.03 -16.91
N THR A 49 -6.65 6.07 -16.80
CA THR A 49 -5.53 5.91 -17.72
C THR A 49 -6.02 5.25 -19.01
N GLN A 50 -5.42 5.60 -20.16
CA GLN A 50 -5.64 4.87 -21.40
C GLN A 50 -4.60 3.74 -21.48
N GLY A 51 -5.03 2.56 -21.94
CA GLY A 51 -4.18 1.39 -22.11
C GLY A 51 -4.32 0.37 -20.97
N GLU A 52 -3.22 -0.24 -20.57
CA GLU A 52 -3.16 -1.23 -19.49
C GLU A 52 -3.56 -0.62 -18.15
N ARG A 53 -4.45 -1.27 -17.42
CA ARG A 53 -5.03 -0.73 -16.17
C ARG A 53 -4.22 -1.18 -14.96
N MET A 54 -4.16 -0.30 -13.97
CA MET A 54 -3.54 -0.56 -12.68
C MET A 54 -4.60 -0.68 -11.59
N VAL A 55 -4.63 -1.82 -10.92
CA VAL A 55 -5.52 -2.11 -9.78
C VAL A 55 -4.70 -2.18 -8.51
N VAL A 56 -4.94 -1.26 -7.58
CA VAL A 56 -4.33 -1.33 -6.25
C VAL A 56 -5.24 -2.10 -5.31
N SER A 57 -4.69 -3.10 -4.65
CA SER A 57 -5.42 -4.00 -3.76
C SER A 57 -4.81 -4.05 -2.37
N LEU A 58 -5.65 -3.88 -1.36
CA LEU A 58 -5.26 -3.98 0.04
C LEU A 58 -6.33 -4.72 0.85
N THR A 59 -5.96 -5.14 2.05
CA THR A 59 -6.85 -5.74 3.04
C THR A 59 -6.52 -5.19 4.41
N THR A 60 -7.47 -5.21 5.32
CA THR A 60 -7.28 -4.79 6.72
C THR A 60 -8.05 -5.73 7.66
N PHE A 61 -7.92 -5.51 8.95
CA PHE A 61 -8.58 -6.26 10.01
C PHE A 61 -9.10 -5.31 11.11
N PRO A 62 -9.96 -5.77 12.05
CA PRO A 62 -10.69 -4.88 12.96
C PRO A 62 -9.85 -3.88 13.73
N LEU A 63 -8.65 -4.27 14.20
CA LEU A 63 -7.79 -3.36 14.99
C LEU A 63 -7.23 -2.19 14.15
N ARG A 64 -7.20 -2.31 12.82
CA ARG A 64 -6.64 -1.29 11.92
C ARG A 64 -7.69 -0.54 11.09
N ILE A 65 -8.95 -1.00 11.08
CA ILE A 65 -10.01 -0.44 10.25
C ILE A 65 -10.18 1.08 10.44
N GLY A 66 -9.98 1.57 11.67
CA GLY A 66 -10.10 3.00 11.98
C GLY A 66 -9.00 3.87 11.35
N LYS A 67 -7.87 3.30 10.89
CA LYS A 67 -6.72 4.03 10.35
C LYS A 67 -6.47 3.78 8.87
N VAL A 68 -6.98 2.69 8.29
CA VAL A 68 -6.75 2.31 6.89
C VAL A 68 -7.15 3.41 5.89
N HIS A 69 -8.12 4.26 6.24
CA HIS A 69 -8.51 5.40 5.42
C HIS A 69 -7.36 6.37 5.13
N LEU A 70 -6.36 6.49 6.01
CA LEU A 70 -5.17 7.34 5.78
C LEU A 70 -4.25 6.73 4.71
N THR A 71 -4.04 5.43 4.77
CA THR A 71 -3.32 4.69 3.73
C THR A 71 -4.01 4.83 2.37
N ILE A 72 -5.33 4.62 2.31
CA ILE A 72 -6.11 4.77 1.08
C ILE A 72 -6.02 6.20 0.54
N GLN A 73 -6.07 7.21 1.41
CA GLN A 73 -5.89 8.59 0.99
C GLN A 73 -4.49 8.87 0.41
N SER A 74 -3.44 8.18 0.89
CA SER A 74 -2.10 8.31 0.29
C SER A 74 -2.04 7.66 -1.11
N ILE A 75 -2.78 6.57 -1.33
CA ILE A 75 -2.91 5.93 -2.64
C ILE A 75 -3.75 6.80 -3.59
N LEU A 76 -4.83 7.41 -3.12
CA LEU A 76 -5.65 8.34 -3.92
C LEU A 76 -4.89 9.62 -4.34
N ARG A 77 -3.75 9.95 -3.69
CA ARG A 77 -2.92 11.12 -3.99
C ARG A 77 -1.71 10.81 -4.85
N GLN A 78 -1.64 9.65 -5.46
CA GLN A 78 -0.50 9.29 -6.31
C GLN A 78 -0.40 10.17 -7.55
N SER A 79 0.83 10.49 -7.99
CA SER A 79 1.12 11.23 -9.25
C SER A 79 0.59 10.48 -10.46
N ARG A 80 0.81 9.14 -10.49
CA ARG A 80 0.12 8.20 -11.38
C ARG A 80 -1.06 7.60 -10.62
N PRO A 81 -2.31 7.93 -10.97
CA PRO A 81 -3.48 7.37 -10.30
C PRO A 81 -3.67 5.90 -10.64
N ALA A 82 -4.18 5.13 -9.69
CA ALA A 82 -4.70 3.79 -9.94
C ALA A 82 -6.07 3.88 -10.66
N ASP A 83 -6.36 2.94 -11.56
CA ASP A 83 -7.67 2.84 -12.22
C ASP A 83 -8.74 2.28 -11.27
N ARG A 84 -8.31 1.45 -10.32
CA ARG A 84 -9.14 0.89 -9.24
C ARG A 84 -8.36 0.81 -7.95
N ILE A 85 -9.06 1.03 -6.83
CA ILE A 85 -8.51 0.79 -5.48
C ILE A 85 -9.51 -0.11 -4.76
N LEU A 86 -9.08 -1.33 -4.41
CA LEU A 86 -9.91 -2.37 -3.80
C LEU A 86 -9.50 -2.57 -2.34
N LEU A 87 -10.47 -2.54 -1.45
CA LEU A 87 -10.29 -2.94 -0.06
C LEU A 87 -11.07 -4.23 0.19
N TRP A 88 -10.35 -5.33 0.37
CA TRP A 88 -10.93 -6.63 0.68
C TRP A 88 -11.11 -6.81 2.19
N LEU A 89 -12.34 -7.04 2.61
CA LEU A 89 -12.72 -7.28 3.99
C LEU A 89 -13.27 -8.70 4.17
N SER A 90 -12.95 -9.33 5.30
CA SER A 90 -13.53 -10.61 5.65
C SER A 90 -14.97 -10.44 6.12
N LYS A 91 -15.90 -11.23 5.58
CA LYS A 91 -17.31 -11.29 6.04
C LYS A 91 -17.44 -11.68 7.51
N GLU A 92 -16.51 -12.51 8.00
CA GLU A 92 -16.48 -12.94 9.40
C GLU A 92 -16.11 -11.80 10.35
N GLU A 93 -15.16 -10.94 9.92
CA GLU A 93 -14.66 -9.83 10.74
C GLU A 93 -15.49 -8.54 10.58
N PHE A 94 -16.17 -8.41 9.42
CA PHE A 94 -16.97 -7.24 9.04
C PHE A 94 -18.30 -7.72 8.45
N PRO A 95 -19.27 -8.12 9.28
CA PRO A 95 -20.52 -8.70 8.80
C PRO A 95 -21.41 -7.70 8.05
N GLU A 96 -21.30 -6.41 8.37
CA GLU A 96 -22.12 -5.36 7.78
C GLU A 96 -21.29 -4.15 7.38
N GLU A 97 -21.46 -3.70 6.13
CA GLU A 97 -20.79 -2.51 5.60
C GLU A 97 -21.16 -1.23 6.40
N ALA A 98 -22.39 -1.14 6.87
CA ALA A 98 -22.88 0.02 7.64
C ALA A 98 -22.11 0.26 8.95
N GLN A 99 -21.42 -0.74 9.48
CA GLN A 99 -20.61 -0.64 10.70
C GLN A 99 -19.19 -0.13 10.44
N LEU A 100 -18.80 0.05 9.16
CA LEU A 100 -17.50 0.60 8.82
C LEU A 100 -17.40 2.09 9.18
N PRO A 101 -16.18 2.57 9.52
CA PRO A 101 -15.99 3.98 9.87
C PRO A 101 -16.44 4.93 8.76
N ALA A 102 -17.16 5.99 9.13
CA ALA A 102 -17.72 6.97 8.19
C ALA A 102 -16.65 7.66 7.31
N ASN A 103 -15.41 7.83 7.83
CA ASN A 103 -14.29 8.37 7.06
C ASN A 103 -13.81 7.39 5.98
N LEU A 104 -13.95 6.10 6.19
CA LEU A 104 -13.66 5.06 5.19
C LEU A 104 -14.78 5.02 4.13
N LEU A 105 -16.05 5.00 4.55
CA LEU A 105 -17.20 4.95 3.64
C LEU A 105 -17.23 6.14 2.68
N ARG A 106 -16.88 7.34 3.15
CA ARG A 106 -16.77 8.54 2.29
C ARG A 106 -15.75 8.42 1.15
N LEU A 107 -14.76 7.53 1.27
CA LEU A 107 -13.79 7.29 0.21
C LEU A 107 -14.36 6.50 -0.97
N LYS A 108 -15.52 5.84 -0.81
CA LYS A 108 -16.22 5.18 -1.94
C LYS A 108 -16.58 6.18 -3.03
N GLU A 109 -17.02 7.38 -2.67
CA GLU A 109 -17.31 8.48 -3.62
C GLU A 109 -16.03 9.02 -4.30
N LYS A 110 -14.86 8.65 -3.78
CA LYS A 110 -13.54 9.07 -4.28
C LYS A 110 -12.81 7.97 -5.05
N GLY A 111 -13.47 6.82 -5.29
CA GLY A 111 -12.91 5.73 -6.09
C GLY A 111 -12.43 4.51 -5.30
N LEU A 112 -12.71 4.44 -3.99
CA LEU A 112 -12.51 3.21 -3.22
C LEU A 112 -13.65 2.23 -3.49
N ASP A 113 -13.31 1.00 -3.83
CA ASP A 113 -14.23 -0.13 -3.93
C ASP A 113 -14.02 -1.09 -2.76
N ILE A 114 -15.03 -1.25 -1.90
CA ILE A 114 -14.98 -2.13 -0.74
C ILE A 114 -15.63 -3.45 -1.12
N ARG A 115 -14.89 -4.55 -0.94
CA ARG A 115 -15.29 -5.90 -1.31
C ARG A 115 -15.27 -6.82 -0.10
N PHE A 116 -16.24 -7.73 -0.04
CA PHE A 116 -16.35 -8.72 1.04
C PHE A 116 -16.06 -10.12 0.51
N CYS A 117 -15.22 -10.87 1.24
CA CYS A 117 -14.79 -12.20 0.85
C CYS A 117 -14.60 -13.10 2.07
N ASP A 118 -14.30 -14.36 1.84
CA ASP A 118 -13.95 -15.30 2.88
C ASP A 118 -12.56 -14.98 3.46
N ASN A 119 -12.31 -15.38 4.72
CA ASN A 119 -11.10 -15.03 5.43
C ASN A 119 -9.93 -15.93 5.05
N ILE A 120 -9.11 -15.49 4.13
CA ILE A 120 -7.81 -16.11 3.79
C ILE A 120 -6.63 -15.22 4.23
N ARG A 121 -6.82 -14.45 5.29
CA ARG A 121 -5.82 -13.52 5.87
C ARG A 121 -5.32 -12.51 4.84
N SER A 122 -3.99 -12.24 4.81
CA SER A 122 -3.38 -11.27 3.89
C SER A 122 -3.45 -11.66 2.41
N PHE A 123 -3.68 -12.93 2.10
CA PHE A 123 -3.84 -13.40 0.73
C PHE A 123 -5.07 -12.83 0.03
N LYS A 124 -6.07 -12.33 0.77
CA LYS A 124 -7.28 -11.68 0.22
C LYS A 124 -6.93 -10.69 -0.88
N LYS A 125 -5.93 -9.82 -0.64
CA LYS A 125 -5.55 -8.75 -1.57
C LYS A 125 -4.94 -9.24 -2.89
N VAL A 126 -4.39 -10.45 -2.94
CA VAL A 126 -3.86 -11.04 -4.18
C VAL A 126 -4.86 -11.96 -4.82
N PHE A 127 -5.36 -12.94 -4.05
CA PHE A 127 -6.14 -14.05 -4.56
C PHE A 127 -7.44 -13.59 -5.25
N TYR A 128 -8.27 -12.84 -4.54
CA TYR A 128 -9.55 -12.39 -5.11
C TYR A 128 -9.36 -11.34 -6.20
N THR A 129 -8.36 -10.49 -6.08
CA THR A 129 -8.07 -9.49 -7.11
C THR A 129 -7.58 -10.15 -8.40
N ALA A 130 -6.70 -11.15 -8.32
CA ALA A 130 -6.20 -11.87 -9.50
C ALA A 130 -7.30 -12.63 -10.24
N GLN A 131 -8.32 -13.13 -9.52
CA GLN A 131 -9.46 -13.80 -10.16
C GLN A 131 -10.39 -12.84 -10.92
N GLU A 132 -10.53 -11.60 -10.43
CA GLU A 132 -11.45 -10.62 -11.04
C GLU A 132 -10.75 -9.74 -12.09
N PHE A 133 -9.44 -9.51 -11.95
CA PHE A 133 -8.65 -8.58 -12.75
C PHE A 133 -7.42 -9.27 -13.38
N GLU A 134 -7.64 -10.42 -14.02
CA GLU A 134 -6.57 -11.28 -14.58
C GLU A 134 -5.73 -10.62 -15.67
N ASN A 135 -6.27 -9.60 -16.36
CA ASN A 135 -5.60 -8.88 -17.43
C ASN A 135 -5.09 -7.49 -17.02
N ASP A 136 -5.12 -7.18 -15.74
CA ASP A 136 -4.72 -5.88 -15.20
C ASP A 136 -3.43 -6.00 -14.38
N VAL A 137 -2.67 -4.92 -14.29
CA VAL A 137 -1.50 -4.84 -13.40
C VAL A 137 -1.98 -4.70 -11.95
N ILE A 138 -1.72 -5.72 -11.13
CA ILE A 138 -2.13 -5.74 -9.73
C ILE A 138 -0.99 -5.23 -8.85
N VAL A 139 -1.24 -4.16 -8.11
CA VAL A 139 -0.34 -3.63 -7.08
C VAL A 139 -0.91 -3.94 -5.71
N THR A 140 -0.17 -4.67 -4.89
CA THR A 140 -0.58 -4.93 -3.51
C THR A 140 -0.04 -3.88 -2.57
N ALA A 141 -0.90 -3.39 -1.67
CA ALA A 141 -0.54 -2.42 -0.64
C ALA A 141 -0.79 -2.99 0.77
N ASP A 142 -0.06 -2.49 1.76
CA ASP A 142 -0.31 -2.77 3.17
C ASP A 142 -1.21 -1.67 3.77
N ASP A 143 -1.96 -1.99 4.81
CA ASP A 143 -2.97 -1.12 5.42
C ASP A 143 -2.43 -0.12 6.45
N ASP A 144 -1.14 -0.21 6.76
CA ASP A 144 -0.45 0.57 7.80
C ASP A 144 0.72 1.43 7.28
N ALA A 145 0.84 1.58 5.96
CA ALA A 145 1.86 2.40 5.32
C ALA A 145 1.26 3.68 4.72
N LEU A 146 1.99 4.78 4.81
CA LEU A 146 1.72 6.02 4.06
C LEU A 146 2.62 6.04 2.84
N TYR A 147 2.04 5.91 1.67
CA TYR A 147 2.76 5.83 0.40
C TYR A 147 3.12 7.23 -0.13
N PRO A 148 4.40 7.49 -0.50
CA PRO A 148 4.80 8.73 -1.15
C PRO A 148 4.09 8.91 -2.49
N GLU A 149 3.93 10.15 -2.94
CA GLU A 149 3.09 10.50 -4.09
C GLU A 149 3.56 9.87 -5.42
N ASN A 150 4.83 9.50 -5.54
CA ASN A 150 5.42 8.85 -6.73
C ASN A 150 5.56 7.32 -6.61
N TRP A 151 4.95 6.70 -5.61
CA TRP A 151 5.11 5.27 -5.37
C TRP A 151 4.56 4.40 -6.52
N LEU A 152 3.34 4.68 -6.99
CA LEU A 152 2.76 3.95 -8.12
C LEU A 152 3.47 4.24 -9.45
N GLU A 153 3.92 5.47 -9.65
CA GLU A 153 4.68 5.86 -10.85
C GLU A 153 5.97 5.06 -10.96
N GLY A 154 6.76 4.96 -9.89
CA GLY A 154 8.00 4.18 -9.91
C GLY A 154 7.79 2.67 -10.09
N LEU A 155 6.69 2.09 -9.57
CA LEU A 155 6.33 0.70 -9.86
C LEU A 155 5.94 0.51 -11.32
N TRP A 156 5.20 1.45 -11.88
CA TRP A 156 4.78 1.41 -13.27
C TRP A 156 5.97 1.52 -14.24
N ASP A 157 6.84 2.49 -14.02
CA ASP A 157 8.05 2.67 -14.84
C ASP A 157 8.94 1.41 -14.81
N THR A 158 8.98 0.73 -13.66
CA THR A 158 9.71 -0.53 -13.50
C THR A 158 9.02 -1.67 -14.24
N HIS A 159 7.68 -1.74 -14.18
CA HIS A 159 6.88 -2.72 -14.91
C HIS A 159 7.06 -2.57 -16.43
N GLU A 160 6.99 -1.35 -16.96
CA GLU A 160 7.22 -1.08 -18.40
C GLU A 160 8.64 -1.47 -18.84
N LYS A 161 9.62 -1.23 -17.98
CA LYS A 161 11.02 -1.56 -18.25
C LYS A 161 11.31 -3.05 -18.20
N TYR A 162 10.62 -3.78 -17.34
CA TYR A 162 10.82 -5.21 -17.11
C TYR A 162 9.49 -5.97 -17.20
N PRO A 163 8.91 -6.09 -18.41
CA PRO A 163 7.63 -6.75 -18.62
C PRO A 163 7.71 -8.23 -18.21
N GLY A 164 6.67 -8.72 -17.57
CA GLY A 164 6.59 -10.10 -17.09
C GLY A 164 7.32 -10.36 -15.75
N CYS A 165 7.94 -9.33 -15.14
CA CYS A 165 8.57 -9.44 -13.83
C CYS A 165 7.65 -8.94 -12.72
N VAL A 166 7.82 -9.50 -11.52
CA VAL A 166 7.22 -8.94 -10.29
C VAL A 166 8.11 -7.81 -9.79
N CYS A 167 7.56 -6.59 -9.78
CA CYS A 167 8.27 -5.38 -9.35
C CYS A 167 7.95 -5.04 -7.90
N CYS A 168 8.95 -4.63 -7.11
CA CYS A 168 8.76 -4.23 -5.72
C CYS A 168 9.86 -3.26 -5.28
N TYR A 169 9.57 -2.44 -4.25
CA TYR A 169 10.59 -1.58 -3.63
C TYR A 169 11.40 -2.30 -2.55
N ARG A 170 10.87 -3.44 -2.07
CA ARG A 170 11.49 -4.18 -0.97
C ARG A 170 11.28 -5.67 -1.18
N ALA A 171 12.35 -6.43 -1.07
CA ALA A 171 12.33 -7.88 -1.13
C ALA A 171 13.25 -8.48 -0.07
N HIS A 172 13.02 -9.74 0.29
CA HIS A 172 13.93 -10.55 1.06
C HIS A 172 14.48 -11.67 0.20
N GLU A 173 15.78 -11.88 0.25
CA GLU A 173 16.38 -13.06 -0.34
C GLU A 173 16.11 -14.26 0.56
N ILE A 174 15.50 -15.30 0.00
CA ILE A 174 15.24 -16.54 0.73
C ILE A 174 16.55 -17.34 0.77
N THR A 175 17.09 -17.50 1.97
CA THR A 175 18.29 -18.32 2.21
C THR A 175 17.91 -19.65 2.83
N PHE A 176 18.76 -20.67 2.67
CA PHE A 176 18.54 -22.00 3.19
C PHE A 176 19.68 -22.41 4.12
N GLU A 177 19.32 -22.93 5.28
CA GLU A 177 20.25 -23.54 6.24
C GLU A 177 19.84 -24.99 6.51
N GLY A 178 20.77 -25.93 6.31
CA GLY A 178 20.48 -27.36 6.49
C GLY A 178 19.32 -27.90 5.65
N GLY A 179 19.07 -27.35 4.47
CA GLY A 179 17.96 -27.74 3.57
C GLY A 179 16.59 -27.21 3.97
N ARG A 180 16.51 -26.29 4.94
CA ARG A 180 15.28 -25.58 5.36
C ARG A 180 15.43 -24.10 5.11
N VAL A 181 14.30 -23.43 4.87
CA VAL A 181 14.27 -21.95 4.77
C VAL A 181 14.73 -21.34 6.08
N ALA A 182 15.67 -20.42 6.02
CA ALA A 182 16.16 -19.71 7.20
C ALA A 182 15.04 -18.90 7.89
N PRO A 183 15.11 -18.67 9.22
CA PRO A 183 14.15 -17.85 9.94
C PRO A 183 14.02 -16.46 9.31
N TYR A 184 12.79 -15.91 9.30
CA TYR A 184 12.49 -14.61 8.67
C TYR A 184 13.40 -13.46 9.13
N GLN A 185 13.83 -13.46 10.40
CA GLN A 185 14.72 -12.45 10.97
C GLN A 185 16.14 -12.50 10.40
N GLU A 186 16.54 -13.62 9.80
CA GLU A 186 17.88 -13.87 9.24
C GLU A 186 17.92 -13.67 7.72
N LEU A 187 16.74 -13.48 7.08
CA LEU A 187 16.67 -13.18 5.65
C LEU A 187 17.28 -11.82 5.35
N SER A 188 18.15 -11.75 4.35
CA SER A 188 18.72 -10.48 3.91
C SER A 188 17.65 -9.59 3.28
N LEU A 189 17.67 -8.30 3.63
CA LEU A 189 16.77 -7.31 3.04
C LEU A 189 17.41 -6.68 1.83
N ILE A 190 16.74 -6.80 0.67
CA ILE A 190 17.13 -6.13 -0.57
C ILE A 190 16.25 -4.87 -0.70
N HIS A 191 16.91 -3.72 -0.78
CA HIS A 191 16.28 -2.46 -1.20
C HIS A 191 16.63 -2.24 -2.67
N ILE A 192 15.61 -2.11 -3.50
CA ILE A 192 15.73 -1.87 -4.94
C ILE A 192 15.54 -0.38 -5.21
#